data_d859adfa952119169ad019e63e17a419
#
_entry.id   d859adfa952119169ad019e63e17a419
#
_cell.length_a   1.000
_cell.length_b   1.000
_cell.length_c   1.000
_cell.angle_alpha   90.00
_cell.angle_beta   90.00
_cell.angle_gamma   90.00
#
_symmetry.space_group_name_H-M   'P 1'
#
loop_
_entity.id
_entity.type
_entity.pdbx_description
1 polymer ?
#
loop_
_entity_poly.entity_id
_entity_poly.type
_entity_poly.pdbx_seq_one_letter_code
_entity_poly.pdbx_strand_id
1 'polypeptide(L)'
;FLDYLDANNFASSKIVLTKDGQAITSWHNKPIMIKEFLHGAISHDLSANLLTDLGAELAKLHTLSAPDYLPQTVSYGIERFDEVKVYAAESCFYAWLKETEVYIEKSMSSNLPKSLIHSDIFCDNIIISKDGKTATIMDFEEVSYYYRIFDIGMMIIGTCRSDGALSLEKAKYLLKGYQQNIKLQSNEVKALQAFTTYGAAAIAFWRHQNFNYVNIDTTMKDHYLTMKNLADDVMGISHAQFQRSLGIDILKL
;
A
#
# COMPACT_ATOMS: atom_id res chain seq x y z
N PHE A 1 11.97 13.60 2.71
CA PHE A 1 11.77 12.61 1.66
C PHE A 1 11.23 13.26 0.36
N LEU A 2 10.30 14.21 0.45
CA LEU A 2 9.75 14.87 -0.76
C LEU A 2 10.83 15.55 -1.62
N ASP A 3 11.85 16.16 -1.02
CA ASP A 3 12.99 16.72 -1.76
C ASP A 3 13.78 15.64 -2.50
N TYR A 4 13.87 14.44 -1.92
CA TYR A 4 14.47 13.27 -2.58
C TYR A 4 13.68 12.85 -3.82
N LEU A 5 12.34 12.83 -3.74
CA LEU A 5 11.47 12.52 -4.88
C LEU A 5 11.61 13.57 -5.99
N ASP A 6 11.62 14.87 -5.63
CA ASP A 6 11.80 15.95 -6.61
C ASP A 6 13.17 15.87 -7.30
N ALA A 7 14.24 15.64 -6.54
CA ALA A 7 15.60 15.46 -7.10
C ALA A 7 15.71 14.25 -8.05
N ASN A 8 14.84 13.24 -7.90
CA ASN A 8 14.77 12.08 -8.77
C ASN A 8 13.67 12.17 -9.84
N ASN A 9 13.08 13.35 -10.05
CA ASN A 9 12.02 13.60 -11.02
C ASN A 9 10.79 12.69 -10.84
N PHE A 10 10.49 12.32 -9.60
CA PHE A 10 9.27 11.59 -9.26
C PHE A 10 8.16 12.59 -8.91
N ALA A 11 6.99 12.44 -9.54
CA ALA A 11 5.86 13.35 -9.33
C ALA A 11 5.30 13.21 -7.90
N SER A 12 5.39 14.28 -7.12
CA SER A 12 4.84 14.37 -5.76
C SER A 12 4.56 15.83 -5.39
N SER A 13 3.94 16.07 -4.23
CA SER A 13 3.82 17.42 -3.68
C SER A 13 5.21 17.97 -3.35
N LYS A 14 5.47 19.22 -3.74
CA LYS A 14 6.71 19.90 -3.38
C LYS A 14 6.60 20.62 -2.05
N ILE A 15 7.70 20.67 -1.31
CA ILE A 15 7.77 21.42 -0.07
C ILE A 15 7.92 22.91 -0.37
N VAL A 16 7.12 23.74 0.30
CA VAL A 16 7.31 25.19 0.31
C VAL A 16 8.22 25.53 1.48
N LEU A 17 9.43 25.99 1.16
CA LEU A 17 10.41 26.35 2.17
C LEU A 17 10.01 27.66 2.89
N THR A 18 10.38 27.79 4.17
CA THR A 18 10.31 29.04 4.90
C THR A 18 11.25 30.08 4.28
N LYS A 19 11.13 31.34 4.69
CA LYS A 19 12.05 32.42 4.25
C LYS A 19 13.51 32.12 4.58
N ASP A 20 13.75 31.33 5.61
CA ASP A 20 15.09 30.91 6.05
C ASP A 20 15.54 29.57 5.43
N GLY A 21 14.80 29.08 4.42
CA GLY A 21 15.14 27.85 3.69
C GLY A 21 14.85 26.55 4.44
N GLN A 22 14.02 26.57 5.48
CA GLN A 22 13.67 25.37 6.25
C GLN A 22 12.41 24.70 5.71
N ALA A 23 12.39 23.36 5.66
CA ALA A 23 11.22 22.57 5.25
C ALA A 23 10.14 22.50 6.34
N ILE A 24 10.52 22.63 7.60
CA ILE A 24 9.64 22.52 8.76
C ILE A 24 9.83 23.76 9.64
N THR A 25 8.73 24.29 10.13
CA THR A 25 8.68 25.33 11.17
C THR A 25 7.79 24.86 12.32
N SER A 26 7.57 25.72 13.34
CA SER A 26 6.69 25.38 14.45
C SER A 26 5.65 26.50 14.69
N TRP A 27 4.46 26.07 15.09
CA TRP A 27 3.38 26.96 15.54
C TRP A 27 2.72 26.36 16.77
N HIS A 28 2.63 27.11 17.85
CA HIS A 28 2.13 26.60 19.13
C HIS A 28 2.78 25.26 19.56
N ASN A 29 4.09 25.16 19.42
CA ASN A 29 4.89 23.96 19.70
C ASN A 29 4.53 22.71 18.87
N LYS A 30 3.83 22.89 17.75
CA LYS A 30 3.56 21.81 16.78
C LYS A 30 4.38 22.02 15.52
N PRO A 31 4.97 20.98 14.96
CA PRO A 31 5.66 21.07 13.67
C PRO A 31 4.66 21.37 12.56
N ILE A 32 5.04 22.25 11.64
CA ILE A 32 4.27 22.63 10.46
C ILE A 32 5.15 22.47 9.23
N MET A 33 4.61 21.80 8.21
CA MET A 33 5.13 21.74 6.85
C MET A 33 4.07 22.25 5.89
N ILE A 34 4.46 23.06 4.92
CA ILE A 34 3.59 23.51 3.83
C ILE A 34 4.01 22.79 2.57
N LYS A 35 3.05 22.20 1.87
CA LYS A 35 3.26 21.53 0.57
C LYS A 35 2.50 22.27 -0.53
N GLU A 36 3.02 22.26 -1.76
CA GLU A 36 2.27 22.74 -2.92
C GLU A 36 0.98 21.94 -3.09
N PHE A 37 -0.11 22.63 -3.40
CA PHE A 37 -1.40 21.99 -3.59
C PHE A 37 -1.44 21.25 -4.93
N LEU A 38 -1.74 19.97 -4.90
CA LEU A 38 -1.97 19.18 -6.10
C LEU A 38 -3.39 19.41 -6.62
N HIS A 39 -3.48 19.96 -7.83
CA HIS A 39 -4.77 20.27 -8.44
C HIS A 39 -5.41 19.03 -9.07
N GLY A 40 -6.56 18.61 -8.55
CA GLY A 40 -7.29 17.45 -9.04
C GLY A 40 -8.40 17.03 -8.09
N ALA A 41 -8.80 15.79 -8.18
CA ALA A 41 -9.82 15.19 -7.32
C ALA A 41 -9.44 13.76 -6.96
N ILE A 42 -9.95 13.29 -5.82
CA ILE A 42 -9.94 11.87 -5.44
C ILE A 42 -11.08 11.17 -6.17
N SER A 43 -10.83 9.94 -6.63
CA SER A 43 -11.87 9.04 -7.14
C SER A 43 -11.67 7.64 -6.59
N HIS A 44 -12.74 7.04 -6.11
CA HIS A 44 -12.74 5.65 -5.64
C HIS A 44 -13.00 4.64 -6.76
N ASP A 45 -13.33 5.11 -7.96
CA ASP A 45 -13.48 4.26 -9.16
C ASP A 45 -12.48 4.69 -10.23
N LEU A 46 -11.37 3.97 -10.31
CA LEU A 46 -10.29 4.23 -11.25
C LEU A 46 -10.50 3.46 -12.54
N SER A 47 -10.33 4.16 -13.68
CA SER A 47 -10.39 3.56 -15.00
C SER A 47 -9.19 2.63 -15.27
N ALA A 48 -9.33 1.73 -16.25
CA ALA A 48 -8.27 0.84 -16.69
C ALA A 48 -6.98 1.59 -17.10
N ASN A 49 -7.13 2.76 -17.73
CA ASN A 49 -5.97 3.58 -18.13
C ASN A 49 -5.26 4.15 -16.90
N LEU A 50 -6.00 4.76 -15.97
CA LEU A 50 -5.42 5.31 -14.73
C LEU A 50 -4.72 4.22 -13.90
N LEU A 51 -5.32 3.02 -13.79
CA LEU A 51 -4.69 1.90 -13.10
C LEU A 51 -3.42 1.44 -13.79
N THR A 52 -3.38 1.44 -15.13
CA THR A 52 -2.18 1.12 -15.89
C THR A 52 -1.09 2.17 -15.64
N ASP A 53 -1.42 3.45 -15.68
CA ASP A 53 -0.48 4.54 -15.42
C ASP A 53 0.04 4.51 -13.99
N LEU A 54 -0.85 4.28 -13.00
CA LEU A 54 -0.47 4.14 -11.60
C LEU A 54 0.45 2.94 -11.36
N GLY A 55 0.21 1.81 -12.01
CA GLY A 55 1.13 0.67 -11.97
C GLY A 55 2.53 1.03 -12.50
N ALA A 56 2.59 1.80 -13.60
CA ALA A 56 3.86 2.26 -14.15
C ALA A 56 4.55 3.26 -13.21
N GLU A 57 3.81 4.18 -12.57
CA GLU A 57 4.36 5.10 -11.57
C GLU A 57 4.88 4.36 -10.33
N LEU A 58 4.16 3.35 -9.83
CA LEU A 58 4.65 2.51 -8.74
C LEU A 58 5.96 1.81 -9.12
N ALA A 59 6.05 1.28 -10.34
CA ALA A 59 7.29 0.67 -10.81
C ALA A 59 8.45 1.69 -10.88
N LYS A 60 8.20 2.93 -11.28
CA LYS A 60 9.22 4.00 -11.22
C LYS A 60 9.69 4.25 -9.80
N LEU A 61 8.78 4.34 -8.83
CA LEU A 61 9.13 4.47 -7.40
C LEU A 61 10.07 3.36 -6.98
N HIS A 62 9.74 2.12 -7.33
CA HIS A 62 10.54 0.94 -6.98
C HIS A 62 11.90 0.86 -7.68
N THR A 63 12.16 1.68 -8.71
CA THR A 63 13.50 1.78 -9.33
C THR A 63 14.40 2.80 -8.64
N LEU A 64 13.86 3.67 -7.79
CA LEU A 64 14.65 4.63 -7.06
C LEU A 64 15.50 3.94 -5.99
N SER A 65 16.71 4.41 -5.79
CA SER A 65 17.57 3.93 -4.69
C SER A 65 16.95 4.33 -3.36
N ALA A 66 16.77 3.39 -2.45
CA ALA A 66 16.23 3.72 -1.14
C ALA A 66 17.28 4.49 -0.32
N PRO A 67 16.95 5.68 0.24
CA PRO A 67 17.81 6.34 1.19
C PRO A 67 18.07 5.49 2.44
N ASP A 68 19.28 5.50 2.97
CA ASP A 68 19.71 4.67 4.10
C ASP A 68 18.96 4.97 5.43
N TYR A 69 18.34 6.14 5.54
CA TYR A 69 17.57 6.53 6.72
C TYR A 69 16.15 5.93 6.76
N LEU A 70 15.70 5.25 5.72
CA LEU A 70 14.35 4.68 5.69
C LEU A 70 14.21 3.48 6.62
N PRO A 71 13.03 3.32 7.27
CA PRO A 71 12.70 2.11 8.01
C PRO A 71 12.82 0.87 7.10
N GLN A 72 13.21 -0.26 7.69
CA GLN A 72 13.29 -1.55 6.97
C GLN A 72 12.11 -2.48 7.29
N THR A 73 11.09 -1.94 7.95
CA THR A 73 9.83 -2.58 8.29
C THR A 73 8.69 -1.62 8.00
N VAL A 74 7.48 -2.13 7.85
CA VAL A 74 6.26 -1.33 7.74
C VAL A 74 5.75 -0.99 9.13
N SER A 75 5.31 0.25 9.37
CA SER A 75 4.89 0.74 10.69
C SER A 75 3.70 -0.02 11.30
N TYR A 76 2.93 -0.72 10.48
CA TYR A 76 1.80 -1.59 10.83
C TYR A 76 1.97 -3.00 10.24
N GLY A 77 3.21 -3.42 10.03
CA GLY A 77 3.56 -4.70 9.44
C GLY A 77 3.38 -5.89 10.37
N ILE A 78 3.64 -7.06 9.80
CA ILE A 78 3.50 -8.37 10.47
C ILE A 78 4.32 -8.45 11.76
N GLU A 79 5.44 -7.74 11.82
CA GLU A 79 6.33 -7.67 12.98
C GLU A 79 5.65 -7.06 14.21
N ARG A 80 4.51 -6.36 14.02
CA ARG A 80 3.74 -5.72 15.08
C ARG A 80 2.44 -6.41 15.43
N PHE A 81 2.05 -7.46 14.73
CA PHE A 81 0.77 -8.14 14.96
C PHE A 81 0.62 -8.67 16.38
N ASP A 82 1.72 -9.06 17.02
CA ASP A 82 1.73 -9.51 18.41
C ASP A 82 1.41 -8.40 19.44
N GLU A 83 1.43 -7.12 19.04
CA GLU A 83 1.00 -6.03 19.92
C GLU A 83 -0.47 -6.16 20.35
N VAL A 84 -1.30 -6.86 19.56
CA VAL A 84 -2.69 -7.13 19.91
C VAL A 84 -2.82 -7.89 21.23
N LYS A 85 -1.82 -8.70 21.60
CA LYS A 85 -1.76 -9.39 22.91
C LYS A 85 -1.86 -8.42 24.10
N VAL A 86 -1.36 -7.20 23.95
CA VAL A 86 -1.29 -6.23 25.04
C VAL A 86 -2.68 -5.73 25.41
N TYR A 87 -3.62 -5.69 24.46
CA TYR A 87 -4.92 -5.06 24.67
C TYR A 87 -6.11 -5.95 24.31
N ALA A 88 -5.94 -7.04 23.56
CA ALA A 88 -7.03 -7.93 23.12
C ALA A 88 -6.57 -9.39 22.89
N ALA A 89 -5.79 -9.97 23.82
CA ALA A 89 -5.20 -11.30 23.68
C ALA A 89 -6.21 -12.41 23.40
N GLU A 90 -7.39 -12.38 24.03
CA GLU A 90 -8.44 -13.40 23.90
C GLU A 90 -9.47 -13.08 22.79
N SER A 91 -9.19 -12.07 21.94
CA SER A 91 -10.15 -11.67 20.90
C SER A 91 -10.13 -12.62 19.70
N CYS A 92 -11.29 -12.80 19.08
CA CYS A 92 -11.38 -13.49 17.79
C CYS A 92 -10.53 -12.80 16.70
N PHE A 93 -10.32 -11.47 16.82
CA PHE A 93 -9.47 -10.72 15.90
C PHE A 93 -8.02 -11.15 16.03
N TYR A 94 -7.50 -11.30 17.25
CA TYR A 94 -6.13 -11.74 17.45
C TYR A 94 -5.91 -13.18 16.95
N ALA A 95 -6.84 -14.08 17.25
CA ALA A 95 -6.77 -15.45 16.73
C ALA A 95 -6.72 -15.47 15.18
N TRP A 96 -7.61 -14.72 14.53
CA TRP A 96 -7.63 -14.57 13.08
C TRP A 96 -6.31 -13.98 12.54
N LEU A 97 -5.80 -12.95 13.22
CA LEU A 97 -4.55 -12.28 12.79
C LEU A 97 -3.36 -13.24 12.81
N LYS A 98 -3.29 -14.11 13.83
CA LYS A 98 -2.22 -15.13 13.92
C LYS A 98 -2.36 -16.23 12.86
N GLU A 99 -3.57 -16.65 12.53
CA GLU A 99 -3.79 -17.61 11.43
C GLU A 99 -3.39 -16.99 10.07
N THR A 100 -3.73 -15.71 9.88
CA THR A 100 -3.37 -14.95 8.67
C THR A 100 -1.86 -14.73 8.58
N GLU A 101 -1.18 -14.44 9.70
CA GLU A 101 0.27 -14.31 9.79
C GLU A 101 0.96 -15.61 9.30
N VAL A 102 0.54 -16.76 9.80
CA VAL A 102 1.07 -18.07 9.35
C VAL A 102 0.87 -18.29 7.84
N TYR A 103 -0.26 -17.84 7.28
CA TYR A 103 -0.50 -17.91 5.83
C TYR A 103 0.48 -17.03 5.05
N ILE A 104 0.71 -15.80 5.49
CA ILE A 104 1.61 -14.84 4.85
C ILE A 104 3.06 -15.33 4.92
N GLU A 105 3.51 -15.78 6.10
CA GLU A 105 4.90 -16.21 6.32
C GLU A 105 5.32 -17.37 5.43
N LYS A 106 4.41 -18.28 5.08
CA LYS A 106 4.68 -19.37 4.13
C LYS A 106 5.13 -18.88 2.75
N SER A 107 4.77 -17.66 2.39
CA SER A 107 5.12 -17.03 1.11
C SER A 107 6.23 -15.99 1.25
N MET A 108 6.65 -15.65 2.47
CA MET A 108 7.78 -14.77 2.72
C MET A 108 9.10 -15.53 2.51
N SER A 109 9.93 -14.97 1.65
CA SER A 109 11.26 -15.54 1.36
C SER A 109 12.29 -14.41 1.39
N SER A 110 13.46 -14.68 1.94
CA SER A 110 14.59 -13.74 1.93
C SER A 110 15.03 -13.33 0.51
N ASN A 111 14.67 -14.12 -0.50
CA ASN A 111 15.00 -13.84 -1.90
C ASN A 111 13.94 -12.97 -2.62
N LEU A 112 12.88 -12.53 -1.94
CA LEU A 112 11.94 -11.58 -2.52
C LEU A 112 12.61 -10.21 -2.66
N PRO A 113 12.47 -9.54 -3.82
CA PRO A 113 13.05 -8.23 -4.02
C PRO A 113 12.51 -7.20 -3.04
N LYS A 114 13.43 -6.39 -2.51
CA LYS A 114 13.13 -5.20 -1.71
C LYS A 114 13.43 -3.95 -2.52
N SER A 115 12.69 -2.88 -2.24
CA SER A 115 12.89 -1.55 -2.83
C SER A 115 12.40 -0.47 -1.88
N LEU A 116 12.57 0.77 -2.28
CA LEU A 116 11.79 1.88 -1.75
C LEU A 116 10.31 1.60 -2.05
N ILE A 117 9.46 1.58 -1.03
CA ILE A 117 8.01 1.38 -1.14
C ILE A 117 7.25 2.53 -0.48
N HIS A 118 6.02 2.75 -0.94
CA HIS A 118 5.11 3.74 -0.36
C HIS A 118 4.41 3.23 0.91
N SER A 119 4.03 1.97 0.91
CA SER A 119 3.33 1.22 1.95
C SER A 119 1.83 1.49 2.08
N ASP A 120 1.30 2.66 1.71
CA ASP A 120 -0.09 3.06 1.95
C ASP A 120 -0.77 3.66 0.70
N ILE A 121 -0.84 2.90 -0.42
CA ILE A 121 -1.46 3.39 -1.67
C ILE A 121 -2.93 3.03 -1.72
N PHE A 122 -3.77 3.97 -1.27
CA PHE A 122 -5.22 3.94 -1.39
C PHE A 122 -5.72 5.04 -2.35
N CYS A 123 -6.98 4.95 -2.76
CA CYS A 123 -7.59 5.96 -3.66
C CYS A 123 -7.54 7.38 -3.08
N ASP A 124 -7.62 7.54 -1.77
CA ASP A 124 -7.51 8.82 -1.08
C ASP A 124 -6.10 9.41 -1.07
N ASN A 125 -5.07 8.59 -1.33
CA ASN A 125 -3.69 9.00 -1.54
C ASN A 125 -3.34 9.19 -3.03
N ILE A 126 -4.35 9.36 -3.91
CA ILE A 126 -4.17 9.54 -5.35
C ILE A 126 -4.98 10.75 -5.82
N ILE A 127 -4.30 11.73 -6.43
CA ILE A 127 -4.95 12.88 -7.05
C ILE A 127 -5.01 12.68 -8.56
N ILE A 128 -6.22 12.68 -9.08
CA ILE A 128 -6.49 12.62 -10.53
C ILE A 128 -6.58 14.04 -11.07
N SER A 129 -5.86 14.34 -12.15
CA SER A 129 -5.90 15.64 -12.83
C SER A 129 -7.32 15.98 -13.32
N LYS A 130 -7.60 17.28 -13.48
CA LYS A 130 -8.92 17.77 -13.93
C LYS A 130 -9.40 17.21 -15.26
N ASP A 131 -8.48 16.87 -16.15
CA ASP A 131 -8.78 16.25 -17.44
C ASP A 131 -8.92 14.72 -17.36
N GLY A 132 -8.77 14.13 -16.18
CA GLY A 132 -8.91 12.71 -15.91
C GLY A 132 -7.82 11.82 -16.51
N LYS A 133 -6.72 12.39 -16.98
CA LYS A 133 -5.69 11.65 -17.74
C LYS A 133 -4.52 11.19 -16.93
N THR A 134 -4.17 11.90 -15.85
CA THR A 134 -3.01 11.59 -15.03
C THR A 134 -3.41 11.42 -13.58
N ALA A 135 -2.68 10.58 -12.87
CA ALA A 135 -2.82 10.36 -11.45
C ALA A 135 -1.47 10.56 -10.75
N THR A 136 -1.47 11.27 -9.64
CA THR A 136 -0.28 11.52 -8.83
C THR A 136 -0.46 10.87 -7.47
N ILE A 137 0.52 10.05 -7.08
CA ILE A 137 0.58 9.44 -5.74
C ILE A 137 1.04 10.51 -4.75
N MET A 138 0.39 10.60 -3.61
CA MET A 138 0.72 11.53 -2.53
C MET A 138 0.79 10.80 -1.19
N ASP A 139 1.19 11.52 -0.14
CA ASP A 139 1.23 11.03 1.24
C ASP A 139 2.29 9.96 1.51
N PHE A 140 3.54 10.36 1.35
CA PHE A 140 4.72 9.53 1.55
C PHE A 140 5.19 9.47 3.02
N GLU A 141 4.25 9.40 3.98
CA GLU A 141 4.59 9.37 5.42
C GLU A 141 5.03 7.97 5.88
N GLU A 142 4.54 6.92 5.21
CA GLU A 142 4.78 5.52 5.56
C GLU A 142 5.87 4.84 4.71
N VAL A 143 6.68 5.63 3.99
CA VAL A 143 7.73 5.08 3.12
C VAL A 143 8.73 4.23 3.89
N SER A 144 9.12 3.12 3.29
CA SER A 144 10.10 2.21 3.88
C SER A 144 10.93 1.50 2.80
N TYR A 145 12.00 0.82 3.23
CA TYR A 145 12.73 -0.13 2.39
C TYR A 145 12.28 -1.54 2.73
N TYR A 146 11.34 -2.05 1.93
CA TYR A 146 10.72 -3.34 2.23
C TYR A 146 10.44 -4.16 0.97
N TYR A 147 9.75 -5.29 1.08
CA TYR A 147 9.37 -6.12 -0.05
C TYR A 147 8.48 -5.35 -1.03
N ARG A 148 8.94 -5.14 -2.26
CA ARG A 148 8.16 -4.39 -3.27
C ARG A 148 6.83 -5.05 -3.62
N ILE A 149 6.74 -6.37 -3.45
CA ILE A 149 5.49 -7.11 -3.64
C ILE A 149 4.42 -6.75 -2.59
N PHE A 150 4.83 -6.28 -1.39
CA PHE A 150 3.91 -5.74 -0.39
C PHE A 150 3.20 -4.49 -0.91
N ASP A 151 3.94 -3.57 -1.50
CA ASP A 151 3.40 -2.32 -2.04
C ASP A 151 2.44 -2.57 -3.22
N ILE A 152 2.75 -3.55 -4.05
CA ILE A 152 1.84 -4.00 -5.12
C ILE A 152 0.56 -4.57 -4.51
N GLY A 153 0.65 -5.42 -3.50
CA GLY A 153 -0.50 -5.96 -2.78
C GLY A 153 -1.35 -4.87 -2.12
N MET A 154 -0.70 -3.90 -1.47
CA MET A 154 -1.34 -2.74 -0.86
C MET A 154 -2.09 -1.92 -1.90
N MET A 155 -1.46 -1.59 -3.03
CA MET A 155 -2.10 -0.84 -4.10
C MET A 155 -3.28 -1.60 -4.72
N ILE A 156 -3.19 -2.93 -4.84
CA ILE A 156 -4.32 -3.76 -5.31
C ILE A 156 -5.53 -3.61 -4.38
N ILE A 157 -5.36 -3.76 -3.08
CA ILE A 157 -6.47 -3.64 -2.12
C ILE A 157 -6.99 -2.21 -1.97
N GLY A 158 -6.11 -1.22 -2.17
CA GLY A 158 -6.44 0.20 -2.02
C GLY A 158 -7.14 0.81 -3.24
N THR A 159 -6.88 0.28 -4.46
CA THR A 159 -7.32 0.91 -5.71
C THR A 159 -8.13 0.02 -6.65
N CYS A 160 -8.04 -1.31 -6.50
CA CYS A 160 -8.69 -2.24 -7.43
C CYS A 160 -9.98 -2.81 -6.84
N ARG A 161 -10.92 -1.94 -6.50
CA ARG A 161 -12.22 -2.35 -5.93
C ARG A 161 -13.37 -1.99 -6.87
N SER A 162 -14.46 -2.78 -6.80
CA SER A 162 -15.74 -2.50 -7.45
C SER A 162 -16.84 -2.93 -6.49
N ASP A 163 -17.79 -2.07 -6.22
CA ASP A 163 -18.92 -2.31 -5.31
C ASP A 163 -18.49 -2.87 -3.93
N GLY A 164 -17.36 -2.39 -3.44
CA GLY A 164 -16.79 -2.81 -2.15
C GLY A 164 -15.97 -4.10 -2.17
N ALA A 165 -16.04 -4.91 -3.23
CA ALA A 165 -15.28 -6.14 -3.39
C ALA A 165 -13.98 -5.91 -4.20
N LEU A 166 -13.02 -6.83 -4.07
CA LEU A 166 -11.79 -6.82 -4.86
C LEU A 166 -12.12 -7.17 -6.34
N SER A 167 -11.62 -6.35 -7.26
CA SER A 167 -11.68 -6.60 -8.69
C SER A 167 -10.33 -7.05 -9.23
N LEU A 168 -10.17 -8.34 -9.50
CA LEU A 168 -8.96 -8.88 -10.12
C LEU A 168 -8.77 -8.39 -11.56
N GLU A 169 -9.84 -7.99 -12.24
CA GLU A 169 -9.76 -7.35 -13.55
C GLU A 169 -9.05 -5.99 -13.45
N LYS A 170 -9.43 -5.16 -12.49
CA LYS A 170 -8.73 -3.90 -12.21
C LYS A 170 -7.26 -4.12 -11.82
N ALA A 171 -6.99 -5.10 -10.97
CA ALA A 171 -5.62 -5.47 -10.59
C ALA A 171 -4.77 -5.93 -11.79
N LYS A 172 -5.37 -6.55 -12.81
CA LYS A 172 -4.70 -6.91 -14.06
C LYS A 172 -4.20 -5.67 -14.82
N TYR A 173 -4.98 -4.58 -14.87
CA TYR A 173 -4.54 -3.34 -15.53
C TYR A 173 -3.38 -2.68 -14.77
N LEU A 174 -3.46 -2.64 -13.44
CA LEU A 174 -2.37 -2.16 -12.59
C LEU A 174 -1.08 -2.94 -12.83
N LEU A 175 -1.14 -4.28 -12.78
CA LEU A 175 0.03 -5.12 -13.01
C LEU A 175 0.57 -5.01 -14.44
N LYS A 176 -0.30 -4.81 -15.43
CA LYS A 176 0.12 -4.54 -16.81
C LYS A 176 0.98 -3.27 -16.88
N GLY A 177 0.57 -2.21 -16.19
CA GLY A 177 1.34 -0.97 -16.10
C GLY A 177 2.66 -1.18 -15.37
N TYR A 178 2.65 -1.80 -14.20
CA TYR A 178 3.84 -2.09 -13.43
C TYR A 178 4.89 -2.86 -14.24
N GLN A 179 4.47 -3.87 -14.97
CA GLN A 179 5.34 -4.74 -15.76
C GLN A 179 5.88 -4.10 -17.06
N GLN A 180 5.50 -2.84 -17.37
CA GLN A 180 6.18 -2.08 -18.42
C GLN A 180 7.62 -1.71 -18.03
N ASN A 181 7.86 -1.45 -16.76
CA ASN A 181 9.15 -1.03 -16.23
C ASN A 181 9.87 -2.13 -15.44
N ILE A 182 9.14 -2.91 -14.63
CA ILE A 182 9.72 -3.97 -13.78
C ILE A 182 8.96 -5.27 -14.03
N LYS A 183 9.65 -6.31 -14.48
CA LYS A 183 9.07 -7.65 -14.57
C LYS A 183 9.04 -8.31 -13.20
N LEU A 184 7.89 -8.89 -12.83
CA LEU A 184 7.80 -9.70 -11.62
C LEU A 184 8.60 -10.99 -11.78
N GLN A 185 9.35 -11.32 -10.76
CA GLN A 185 10.06 -12.60 -10.69
C GLN A 185 9.07 -13.73 -10.34
N SER A 186 9.44 -14.97 -10.67
CA SER A 186 8.60 -16.14 -10.41
C SER A 186 8.22 -16.31 -8.92
N ASN A 187 9.14 -15.97 -7.99
CA ASN A 187 8.88 -15.99 -6.55
C ASN A 187 7.89 -14.87 -6.12
N GLU A 188 7.96 -13.69 -6.75
CA GLU A 188 7.01 -12.61 -6.49
C GLU A 188 5.59 -12.97 -6.98
N VAL A 189 5.49 -13.56 -8.16
CA VAL A 189 4.20 -14.04 -8.70
C VAL A 189 3.55 -15.07 -7.78
N LYS A 190 4.36 -15.99 -7.22
CA LYS A 190 3.87 -16.96 -6.23
C LYS A 190 3.46 -16.32 -4.91
N ALA A 191 4.12 -15.26 -4.50
CA ALA A 191 3.87 -14.57 -3.24
C ALA A 191 2.75 -13.51 -3.32
N LEU A 192 2.38 -13.04 -4.52
CA LEU A 192 1.50 -11.88 -4.72
C LEU A 192 0.15 -12.00 -3.99
N GLN A 193 -0.49 -13.18 -4.02
CA GLN A 193 -1.76 -13.39 -3.31
C GLN A 193 -1.59 -13.24 -1.80
N ALA A 194 -0.56 -13.85 -1.22
CA ALA A 194 -0.28 -13.74 0.21
C ALA A 194 0.09 -12.30 0.61
N PHE A 195 0.80 -11.57 -0.23
CA PHE A 195 1.12 -10.17 0.03
C PHE A 195 -0.06 -9.22 -0.21
N THR A 196 -1.02 -9.55 -1.08
CA THR A 196 -2.30 -8.86 -1.18
C THR A 196 -3.13 -9.07 0.10
N THR A 197 -3.16 -10.31 0.62
CA THR A 197 -3.75 -10.61 1.94
C THR A 197 -3.03 -9.85 3.06
N TYR A 198 -1.69 -9.80 3.01
CA TYR A 198 -0.88 -9.08 3.98
C TYR A 198 -1.23 -7.59 4.04
N GLY A 199 -1.33 -6.91 2.90
CA GLY A 199 -1.75 -5.51 2.87
C GLY A 199 -3.11 -5.31 3.57
N ALA A 200 -4.10 -6.16 3.28
CA ALA A 200 -5.41 -6.08 3.92
C ALA A 200 -5.35 -6.38 5.43
N ALA A 201 -4.58 -7.38 5.86
CA ALA A 201 -4.40 -7.72 7.28
C ALA A 201 -3.68 -6.61 8.05
N ALA A 202 -2.66 -5.99 7.46
CA ALA A 202 -1.92 -4.89 8.04
C ALA A 202 -2.82 -3.66 8.29
N ILE A 203 -3.66 -3.29 7.32
CA ILE A 203 -4.63 -2.21 7.50
C ILE A 203 -5.74 -2.60 8.48
N ALA A 204 -6.19 -3.87 8.50
CA ALA A 204 -7.14 -4.33 9.51
C ALA A 204 -6.53 -4.22 10.92
N PHE A 205 -5.27 -4.62 11.12
CA PHE A 205 -4.53 -4.47 12.37
C PHE A 205 -4.45 -3.01 12.80
N TRP A 206 -4.00 -2.11 11.90
CA TRP A 206 -3.91 -0.68 12.21
C TRP A 206 -5.27 -0.09 12.61
N ARG A 207 -6.34 -0.35 11.83
CA ARG A 207 -7.68 0.15 12.13
C ARG A 207 -8.21 -0.38 13.45
N HIS A 208 -8.01 -1.67 13.72
CA HIS A 208 -8.43 -2.29 14.99
C HIS A 208 -7.72 -1.63 16.17
N GLN A 209 -6.41 -1.45 16.10
CA GLN A 209 -5.64 -0.80 17.16
C GLN A 209 -6.03 0.68 17.30
N ASN A 210 -6.04 1.42 16.19
CA ASN A 210 -6.23 2.86 16.20
C ASN A 210 -7.62 3.25 16.73
N PHE A 211 -8.68 2.70 16.16
CA PHE A 211 -10.04 3.15 16.47
C PHE A 211 -10.63 2.55 17.75
N ASN A 212 -10.07 1.46 18.28
CA ASN A 212 -10.57 0.84 19.50
C ASN A 212 -9.70 1.11 20.72
N TYR A 213 -8.40 1.46 20.56
CA TYR A 213 -7.48 1.49 21.70
C TYR A 213 -6.58 2.75 21.75
N VAL A 214 -6.25 3.37 20.62
CA VAL A 214 -5.35 4.55 20.58
C VAL A 214 -6.15 5.84 20.43
N ASN A 215 -6.85 6.01 19.32
CA ASN A 215 -7.72 7.15 19.02
C ASN A 215 -9.16 6.66 18.96
N ILE A 216 -9.72 6.33 20.12
CA ILE A 216 -11.01 5.66 20.25
C ILE A 216 -12.11 6.43 19.51
N ASP A 217 -12.70 5.80 18.50
CA ASP A 217 -13.85 6.30 17.75
C ASP A 217 -14.91 5.20 17.63
N THR A 218 -15.99 5.35 18.38
CA THR A 218 -17.08 4.36 18.42
C THR A 218 -17.81 4.21 17.08
N THR A 219 -17.73 5.20 16.19
CA THR A 219 -18.33 5.14 14.84
C THR A 219 -17.46 4.32 13.88
N MET A 220 -16.16 4.23 14.16
CA MET A 220 -15.17 3.53 13.34
C MET A 220 -14.72 2.19 13.95
N LYS A 221 -15.24 1.82 15.12
CA LYS A 221 -14.78 0.64 15.88
C LYS A 221 -14.75 -0.66 15.08
N ASP A 222 -15.71 -0.85 14.16
CA ASP A 222 -15.85 -2.04 13.32
C ASP A 222 -15.24 -1.87 11.92
N HIS A 223 -14.59 -0.71 11.64
CA HIS A 223 -14.05 -0.40 10.31
C HIS A 223 -12.94 -1.38 9.87
N TYR A 224 -12.23 -1.99 10.82
CA TYR A 224 -11.23 -3.01 10.54
C TYR A 224 -11.81 -4.25 9.85
N LEU A 225 -13.11 -4.58 10.11
CA LEU A 225 -13.79 -5.73 9.51
C LEU A 225 -13.83 -5.66 7.97
N THR A 226 -13.89 -4.45 7.40
CA THR A 226 -13.84 -4.28 5.94
C THR A 226 -12.55 -4.87 5.35
N MET A 227 -11.41 -4.63 5.97
CA MET A 227 -10.13 -5.14 5.49
C MET A 227 -9.90 -6.59 5.92
N LYS A 228 -10.38 -6.97 7.10
CA LYS A 228 -10.38 -8.38 7.53
C LYS A 228 -11.14 -9.25 6.52
N ASN A 229 -12.37 -8.87 6.16
CA ASN A 229 -13.18 -9.63 5.21
C ASN A 229 -12.52 -9.65 3.81
N LEU A 230 -11.90 -8.54 3.39
CA LEU A 230 -11.14 -8.51 2.14
C LEU A 230 -9.94 -9.47 2.15
N ALA A 231 -9.24 -9.59 3.28
CA ALA A 231 -8.16 -10.57 3.44
C ALA A 231 -8.69 -12.00 3.34
N ASP A 232 -9.83 -12.29 3.99
CA ASP A 232 -10.49 -13.59 3.94
C ASP A 232 -10.94 -13.93 2.50
N ASP A 233 -11.52 -12.97 1.79
CA ASP A 233 -11.93 -13.14 0.38
C ASP A 233 -10.73 -13.48 -0.51
N VAL A 234 -9.60 -12.76 -0.35
CA VAL A 234 -8.37 -13.03 -1.12
C VAL A 234 -7.82 -14.41 -0.81
N MET A 235 -7.77 -14.81 0.46
CA MET A 235 -7.33 -16.16 0.88
C MET A 235 -8.25 -17.26 0.34
N GLY A 236 -9.56 -16.98 0.22
CA GLY A 236 -10.56 -17.91 -0.30
C GLY A 236 -10.46 -18.20 -1.79
N ILE A 237 -9.78 -17.34 -2.56
CA ILE A 237 -9.54 -17.57 -4.00
C ILE A 237 -8.45 -18.64 -4.15
N SER A 238 -8.69 -19.66 -4.98
CA SER A 238 -7.62 -20.62 -5.27
C SER A 238 -6.45 -19.91 -5.97
N HIS A 239 -5.22 -20.33 -5.64
CA HIS A 239 -4.00 -19.71 -6.18
C HIS A 239 -3.99 -19.69 -7.72
N ALA A 240 -4.40 -20.78 -8.34
CA ALA A 240 -4.50 -20.88 -9.80
C ALA A 240 -5.56 -19.93 -10.39
N GLN A 241 -6.67 -19.70 -9.69
CA GLN A 241 -7.69 -18.75 -10.13
C GLN A 241 -7.18 -17.32 -9.99
N PHE A 242 -6.58 -16.98 -8.85
CA PHE A 242 -5.99 -15.66 -8.60
C PHE A 242 -5.00 -15.27 -9.72
N GLN A 243 -4.04 -16.14 -10.02
CA GLN A 243 -3.04 -15.90 -11.06
C GLN A 243 -3.64 -15.78 -12.46
N ARG A 244 -4.59 -16.68 -12.83
CA ARG A 244 -5.26 -16.60 -14.14
C ARG A 244 -6.02 -15.30 -14.30
N SER A 245 -6.73 -14.86 -13.28
CA SER A 245 -7.51 -13.61 -13.32
C SER A 245 -6.62 -12.38 -13.50
N LEU A 246 -5.39 -12.41 -12.96
CA LEU A 246 -4.40 -11.35 -13.16
C LEU A 246 -3.70 -11.42 -14.53
N GLY A 247 -3.92 -12.46 -15.30
CA GLY A 247 -3.24 -12.66 -16.58
C GLY A 247 -1.76 -12.98 -16.45
N ILE A 248 -1.35 -13.52 -15.30
CA ILE A 248 0.04 -13.93 -15.03
C ILE A 248 0.15 -15.43 -15.30
N ASP A 249 0.96 -15.78 -16.28
CA ASP A 249 1.22 -17.19 -16.63
C ASP A 249 2.60 -17.59 -16.14
N ILE A 250 2.65 -18.39 -15.05
CA ILE A 250 3.90 -18.86 -14.46
C ILE A 250 4.69 -19.76 -15.46
N LEU A 251 4.01 -20.39 -16.41
CA LEU A 251 4.65 -21.26 -17.39
C LEU A 251 5.45 -20.48 -18.45
N LYS A 252 5.33 -19.14 -18.46
CA LYS A 252 6.03 -18.24 -19.37
C LYS A 252 7.12 -17.40 -18.69
N LEU A 253 7.32 -17.58 -17.40
CA LEU A 253 8.37 -16.97 -16.57
C LEU A 253 9.47 -17.97 -16.28
#